data_d960b0993d8c31de053ee0d6b2ae3b39
#
_entry.id   d960b0993d8c31de053ee0d6b2ae3b39
#
_cell.length_a   1.000
_cell.length_b   1.000
_cell.length_c   1.000
_cell.angle_alpha   90.00
_cell.angle_beta   90.00
_cell.angle_gamma   90.00
#
_symmetry.space_group_name_H-M   'P 1'
#
loop_
_entity.id
_entity.type
_entity.pdbx_description
1 polymer ?
#
loop_
_entity_poly.entity_id
_entity_poly.type
_entity_poly.pdbx_seq_one_letter_code
_entity_poly.pdbx_strand_id
1 'polypeptide(L)'
;MAEGHRSPVSGHRGNSETDRDVGVVIVAGGGSTRTSGEELKQFRWVAGKPALLHSLQMFMARDDVVCVVVVLPRNYVADPPPWLFQCDVDRLMVSIGGATRTESVRNGLADLPDEAAIVLVHDAARPLVGDGTIDRVIASARGGVSAIAALPVVDTLKEVDGEGTIIRTVDRERLWRAQTPQGFPRDVIVRAHRHAKSAGLTATDDAALCEAIGAPVRVVRGSERALKITEDADFDRAEAFFPLAE
;
A
#
# COMPACT_ATOMS: atom_id res chain seq x y z
N MET A 1 27.46 -60.41 -21.18
CA MET A 1 28.09 -59.31 -20.44
C MET A 1 27.54 -58.02 -21.00
N ALA A 2 26.61 -57.37 -20.29
CA ALA A 2 26.04 -56.09 -20.66
C ALA A 2 26.14 -55.20 -19.45
N GLU A 3 27.02 -54.23 -19.51
CA GLU A 3 27.24 -53.22 -18.46
C GLU A 3 26.12 -52.18 -18.50
N GLY A 4 25.38 -52.08 -17.41
CA GLY A 4 24.33 -51.07 -17.22
C GLY A 4 24.94 -49.74 -16.78
N HIS A 5 24.84 -48.73 -17.64
CA HIS A 5 25.19 -47.38 -17.34
C HIS A 5 24.08 -46.73 -16.50
N ARG A 6 24.33 -46.48 -15.21
CA ARG A 6 23.46 -45.67 -14.36
C ARG A 6 23.87 -44.22 -14.44
N SER A 7 23.03 -43.39 -15.05
CA SER A 7 23.16 -41.93 -14.99
C SER A 7 22.79 -41.40 -13.58
N PRO A 8 23.54 -40.45 -13.03
CA PRO A 8 23.16 -39.82 -11.75
C PRO A 8 22.02 -38.84 -11.96
N VAL A 9 20.91 -39.06 -11.23
CA VAL A 9 19.82 -38.09 -11.07
C VAL A 9 20.35 -36.95 -10.21
N SER A 10 20.66 -35.82 -10.83
CA SER A 10 20.90 -34.57 -10.12
C SER A 10 19.62 -34.03 -9.54
N GLY A 11 19.37 -34.32 -8.28
CA GLY A 11 18.31 -33.70 -7.52
C GLY A 11 18.66 -32.21 -7.30
N HIS A 12 18.04 -31.33 -8.08
CA HIS A 12 17.97 -29.90 -7.72
C HIS A 12 17.07 -29.82 -6.48
N ARG A 13 17.68 -29.73 -5.31
CA ARG A 13 17.02 -29.19 -4.12
C ARG A 13 16.91 -27.68 -4.37
N GLY A 14 15.75 -27.25 -4.84
CA GLY A 14 15.39 -25.84 -4.83
C GLY A 14 15.36 -25.37 -3.38
N ASN A 15 16.41 -24.67 -2.96
CA ASN A 15 16.39 -23.82 -1.80
C ASN A 15 15.49 -22.64 -2.21
N SER A 16 14.23 -22.60 -1.77
CA SER A 16 13.41 -21.41 -1.86
C SER A 16 13.91 -20.43 -0.78
N GLU A 17 15.06 -19.79 -1.02
CA GLU A 17 15.26 -18.45 -0.45
C GLU A 17 14.12 -17.63 -1.00
N THR A 18 13.19 -17.21 -0.13
CA THR A 18 12.16 -16.22 -0.47
C THR A 18 12.93 -14.99 -0.92
N ASP A 19 12.85 -14.67 -2.22
CA ASP A 19 13.47 -13.46 -2.75
C ASP A 19 12.88 -12.27 -2.00
N ARG A 20 13.71 -11.59 -1.20
CA ARG A 20 13.38 -10.32 -0.54
C ARG A 20 13.43 -9.22 -1.59
N ASP A 21 12.37 -9.10 -2.37
CA ASP A 21 12.29 -8.21 -3.53
C ASP A 21 11.20 -7.13 -3.41
N VAL A 22 10.48 -7.10 -2.27
CA VAL A 22 9.36 -6.18 -2.06
C VAL A 22 9.80 -4.98 -1.22
N GLY A 23 9.71 -3.78 -1.78
CA GLY A 23 9.80 -2.51 -1.06
C GLY A 23 8.41 -1.96 -0.77
N VAL A 24 8.21 -1.39 0.41
CA VAL A 24 6.92 -0.82 0.82
C VAL A 24 7.05 0.66 1.12
N VAL A 25 6.20 1.49 0.56
CA VAL A 25 6.07 2.91 0.89
C VAL A 25 4.76 3.11 1.66
N ILE A 26 4.84 3.38 2.96
CA ILE A 26 3.68 3.70 3.79
C ILE A 26 3.51 5.22 3.85
N VAL A 27 2.40 5.72 3.28
CA VAL A 27 2.14 7.16 3.21
C VAL A 27 1.43 7.62 4.49
N ALA A 28 2.16 8.34 5.32
CA ALA A 28 1.69 8.93 6.57
C ALA A 28 1.80 10.47 6.59
N GLY A 29 2.16 11.10 5.46
CA GLY A 29 2.42 12.55 5.34
C GLY A 29 1.19 13.46 5.30
N GLY A 30 -0.04 12.90 5.25
CA GLY A 30 -1.27 13.69 5.14
C GLY A 30 -1.68 14.37 6.45
N GLY A 31 -1.91 15.68 6.42
CA GLY A 31 -2.60 16.42 7.49
C GLY A 31 -4.08 16.03 7.53
N SER A 32 -4.58 15.57 8.68
CA SER A 32 -6.00 15.25 8.85
C SER A 32 -6.77 16.52 9.20
N THR A 33 -7.72 16.89 8.35
CA THR A 33 -8.66 18.01 8.62
C THR A 33 -10.05 17.52 9.03
N ARG A 34 -10.30 16.18 9.03
CA ARG A 34 -11.63 15.58 9.25
C ARG A 34 -11.72 14.76 10.54
N THR A 35 -10.67 14.67 11.32
CA THR A 35 -10.68 14.03 12.65
C THR A 35 -10.59 15.10 13.73
N SER A 36 -11.30 14.91 14.84
CA SER A 36 -11.21 15.77 16.02
C SER A 36 -9.85 15.59 16.71
N GLY A 37 -9.23 16.70 17.16
CA GLY A 37 -7.99 16.68 17.94
C GLY A 37 -6.77 17.20 17.19
N GLU A 38 -5.71 17.49 17.97
CA GLU A 38 -4.43 18.01 17.47
C GLU A 38 -3.51 16.93 16.90
N GLU A 39 -3.76 15.65 17.27
CA GLU A 39 -2.95 14.53 16.85
C GLU A 39 -3.33 14.05 15.45
N LEU A 40 -2.33 13.75 14.64
CA LEU A 40 -2.54 13.19 13.31
C LEU A 40 -3.23 11.83 13.41
N LYS A 41 -4.29 11.60 12.62
CA LYS A 41 -5.12 10.38 12.67
C LYS A 41 -4.32 9.07 12.56
N GLN A 42 -3.22 9.06 11.79
CA GLN A 42 -2.36 7.90 11.64
C GLN A 42 -1.51 7.59 12.89
N PHE A 43 -1.40 8.54 13.82
CA PHE A 43 -0.72 8.35 15.11
C PHE A 43 -1.70 8.01 16.24
N ARG A 44 -3.00 8.27 16.04
CA ARG A 44 -4.02 7.92 17.04
C ARG A 44 -4.10 6.40 17.24
N TRP A 45 -4.41 6.04 18.47
CA TRP A 45 -4.43 4.65 18.91
C TRP A 45 -5.72 3.95 18.51
N VAL A 46 -5.59 2.70 18.09
CA VAL A 46 -6.66 1.75 17.82
C VAL A 46 -6.19 0.38 18.27
N ALA A 47 -6.99 -0.35 19.04
CA ALA A 47 -6.63 -1.66 19.58
C ALA A 47 -5.22 -1.69 20.23
N GLY A 48 -4.93 -0.69 21.07
CA GLY A 48 -3.71 -0.65 21.87
C GLY A 48 -2.43 -0.20 21.16
N LYS A 49 -2.48 0.25 19.89
CA LYS A 49 -1.33 0.76 19.12
C LYS A 49 -1.72 1.91 18.19
N PRO A 50 -0.78 2.79 17.79
CA PRO A 50 -1.02 3.74 16.71
C PRO A 50 -1.41 3.04 15.39
N ALA A 51 -2.35 3.62 14.63
CA ALA A 51 -2.81 3.07 13.36
C ALA A 51 -1.66 2.80 12.38
N LEU A 52 -0.70 3.72 12.29
CA LEU A 52 0.51 3.54 11.46
C LEU A 52 1.35 2.34 11.92
N LEU A 53 1.46 2.11 13.25
CA LEU A 53 2.27 0.99 13.77
C LEU A 53 1.68 -0.37 13.37
N HIS A 54 0.35 -0.50 13.33
CA HIS A 54 -0.29 -1.70 12.80
C HIS A 54 0.08 -1.93 11.33
N SER A 55 -0.04 -0.88 10.49
CA SER A 55 0.35 -0.97 9.08
C SER A 55 1.83 -1.31 8.91
N LEU A 56 2.72 -0.72 9.71
CA LEU A 56 4.15 -0.98 9.67
C LEU A 56 4.47 -2.44 10.06
N GLN A 57 3.94 -2.91 11.19
CA GLN A 57 4.19 -4.27 11.69
C GLN A 57 3.71 -5.35 10.73
N MET A 58 2.59 -5.14 10.06
CA MET A 58 2.04 -6.07 9.06
C MET A 58 3.02 -6.31 7.91
N PHE A 59 3.66 -5.28 7.37
CA PHE A 59 4.65 -5.43 6.30
C PHE A 59 6.00 -5.91 6.83
N MET A 60 6.42 -5.48 8.03
CA MET A 60 7.66 -5.92 8.66
C MET A 60 7.66 -7.40 9.04
N ALA A 61 6.49 -8.00 9.28
CA ALA A 61 6.35 -9.42 9.57
C ALA A 61 6.58 -10.32 8.35
N ARG A 62 6.65 -9.76 7.15
CA ARG A 62 6.80 -10.54 5.91
C ARG A 62 8.26 -10.79 5.56
N ASP A 63 8.54 -12.01 5.15
CA ASP A 63 9.89 -12.44 4.75
C ASP A 63 10.30 -11.92 3.38
N ASP A 64 9.34 -11.64 2.49
CA ASP A 64 9.59 -11.13 1.14
C ASP A 64 9.80 -9.60 1.09
N VAL A 65 9.60 -8.88 2.21
CA VAL A 65 9.81 -7.43 2.30
C VAL A 65 11.27 -7.13 2.64
N VAL A 66 11.97 -6.42 1.75
CA VAL A 66 13.37 -5.99 1.94
C VAL A 66 13.43 -4.70 2.77
N CYS A 67 12.53 -3.75 2.55
CA CYS A 67 12.52 -2.45 3.22
C CYS A 67 11.12 -1.87 3.30
N VAL A 68 10.83 -1.17 4.40
CA VAL A 68 9.62 -0.36 4.57
C VAL A 68 10.04 1.09 4.77
N VAL A 69 9.62 1.97 3.87
CA VAL A 69 9.80 3.42 3.96
C VAL A 69 8.54 4.05 4.51
N VAL A 70 8.60 4.66 5.68
CA VAL A 70 7.50 5.41 6.28
C VAL A 70 7.65 6.89 5.91
N VAL A 71 6.70 7.43 5.15
CA VAL A 71 6.73 8.83 4.72
C VAL A 71 5.96 9.67 5.74
N LEU A 72 6.69 10.46 6.53
CA LEU A 72 6.15 11.30 7.61
C LEU A 72 6.00 12.77 7.19
N PRO A 73 5.11 13.54 7.85
CA PRO A 73 5.10 15.00 7.71
C PRO A 73 6.46 15.58 8.14
N ARG A 74 6.86 16.68 7.51
CA ARG A 74 8.17 17.32 7.72
C ARG A 74 8.56 17.52 9.18
N ASN A 75 7.61 17.95 10.01
CA ASN A 75 7.83 18.21 11.44
C ASN A 75 8.06 16.96 12.29
N TYR A 76 7.79 15.75 11.76
CA TYR A 76 8.02 14.49 12.45
C TYR A 76 9.24 13.71 11.94
N VAL A 77 9.94 14.20 10.91
CA VAL A 77 11.12 13.49 10.37
C VAL A 77 12.35 13.73 11.24
N ALA A 78 12.49 14.94 11.82
CA ALA A 78 13.63 15.25 12.69
C ALA A 78 13.54 14.57 14.07
N ASP A 79 12.31 14.31 14.55
CA ASP A 79 12.03 13.63 15.81
C ASP A 79 10.85 12.66 15.61
N PRO A 80 11.10 11.49 14.99
CA PRO A 80 10.05 10.52 14.73
C PRO A 80 9.54 9.91 16.02
N PRO A 81 8.24 9.54 16.10
CA PRO A 81 7.69 8.91 17.27
C PRO A 81 8.49 7.66 17.68
N PRO A 82 8.91 7.52 18.96
CA PRO A 82 9.78 6.42 19.40
C PRO A 82 9.22 5.02 19.16
N TRP A 83 7.91 4.87 19.11
CA TRP A 83 7.26 3.59 18.84
C TRP A 83 7.49 3.08 17.40
N LEU A 84 7.89 3.92 16.44
CA LEU A 84 8.29 3.47 15.09
C LEU A 84 9.49 2.52 15.14
N PHE A 85 10.38 2.71 16.12
CA PHE A 85 11.61 1.92 16.27
C PHE A 85 11.41 0.62 17.08
N GLN A 86 10.17 0.25 17.37
CA GLN A 86 9.80 -1.07 17.93
C GLN A 86 9.79 -2.19 16.87
N CYS A 87 10.06 -1.86 15.62
CA CYS A 87 10.20 -2.79 14.50
C CYS A 87 11.69 -3.04 14.19
N ASP A 88 11.95 -3.90 13.22
CA ASP A 88 13.29 -4.15 12.68
C ASP A 88 13.84 -2.88 11.99
N VAL A 89 14.72 -2.19 12.70
CA VAL A 89 15.28 -0.89 12.27
C VAL A 89 16.20 -1.02 11.05
N ASP A 90 16.77 -2.20 10.79
CA ASP A 90 17.64 -2.43 9.62
C ASP A 90 16.84 -2.42 8.31
N ARG A 91 15.53 -2.65 8.41
CA ARG A 91 14.59 -2.62 7.27
C ARG A 91 13.66 -1.41 7.27
N LEU A 92 13.80 -0.49 8.25
CA LEU A 92 12.98 0.71 8.37
C LEU A 92 13.71 1.94 7.86
N MET A 93 13.06 2.68 6.98
CA MET A 93 13.50 4.01 6.57
C MET A 93 12.40 5.04 6.85
N VAL A 94 12.80 6.27 7.17
CA VAL A 94 11.89 7.40 7.36
C VAL A 94 12.17 8.44 6.27
N SER A 95 11.15 8.73 5.47
CA SER A 95 11.20 9.70 4.39
C SER A 95 10.35 10.93 4.70
N ILE A 96 10.68 12.07 4.07
CA ILE A 96 9.93 13.31 4.23
C ILE A 96 8.74 13.37 3.28
N GLY A 97 7.56 13.69 3.80
CA GLY A 97 6.36 13.96 3.01
C GLY A 97 6.48 15.24 2.17
N GLY A 98 5.87 15.19 1.00
CA GLY A 98 5.74 16.34 0.10
C GLY A 98 4.45 17.15 0.35
N ALA A 99 4.22 18.15 -0.48
CA ALA A 99 3.01 18.98 -0.46
C ALA A 99 1.76 18.21 -0.89
N THR A 100 1.93 17.14 -1.68
CA THR A 100 0.84 16.26 -2.14
C THR A 100 1.11 14.80 -1.79
N ARG A 101 0.07 13.94 -1.89
CA ARG A 101 0.23 12.48 -1.75
C ARG A 101 1.19 11.95 -2.83
N THR A 102 1.04 12.38 -4.07
CA THR A 102 1.92 11.99 -5.18
C THR A 102 3.38 12.34 -4.90
N GLU A 103 3.64 13.53 -4.35
CA GLU A 103 5.00 13.94 -3.98
C GLU A 103 5.55 13.12 -2.81
N SER A 104 4.73 12.83 -1.82
CA SER A 104 5.09 11.99 -0.67
C SER A 104 5.50 10.58 -1.13
N VAL A 105 4.70 9.95 -2.02
CA VAL A 105 5.06 8.64 -2.59
C VAL A 105 6.37 8.72 -3.38
N ARG A 106 6.56 9.75 -4.20
CA ARG A 106 7.79 9.93 -4.97
C ARG A 106 9.03 10.03 -4.07
N ASN A 107 8.93 10.73 -2.94
CA ASN A 107 10.02 10.80 -1.98
C ASN A 107 10.32 9.42 -1.38
N GLY A 108 9.29 8.68 -0.94
CA GLY A 108 9.46 7.32 -0.44
C GLY A 108 10.03 6.34 -1.47
N LEU A 109 9.67 6.49 -2.76
CA LEU A 109 10.24 5.68 -3.84
C LEU A 109 11.74 5.91 -4.03
N ALA A 110 12.20 7.15 -3.81
CA ALA A 110 13.62 7.49 -3.94
C ALA A 110 14.49 6.89 -2.84
N ASP A 111 13.89 6.59 -1.68
CA ASP A 111 14.57 6.03 -0.51
C ASP A 111 14.53 4.49 -0.49
N LEU A 112 13.79 3.84 -1.40
CA LEU A 112 13.79 2.37 -1.50
C LEU A 112 15.11 1.85 -2.06
N PRO A 113 15.68 0.76 -1.49
CA PRO A 113 16.89 0.13 -2.00
C PRO A 113 16.66 -0.50 -3.38
N ASP A 114 17.76 -0.74 -4.13
CA ASP A 114 17.68 -1.24 -5.51
C ASP A 114 17.15 -2.67 -5.60
N GLU A 115 17.28 -3.46 -4.54
CA GLU A 115 16.77 -4.81 -4.41
C GLU A 115 15.23 -4.87 -4.43
N ALA A 116 14.55 -3.76 -4.13
CA ALA A 116 13.09 -3.67 -4.18
C ALA A 116 12.59 -3.66 -5.65
N ALA A 117 12.49 -4.83 -6.28
CA ALA A 117 11.98 -4.99 -7.65
C ALA A 117 10.46 -4.75 -7.74
N ILE A 118 9.74 -5.08 -6.68
CA ILE A 118 8.31 -4.84 -6.50
C ILE A 118 8.10 -3.74 -5.47
N VAL A 119 7.22 -2.81 -5.76
CA VAL A 119 6.90 -1.71 -4.85
C VAL A 119 5.43 -1.77 -4.47
N LEU A 120 5.17 -1.76 -3.17
CA LEU A 120 3.85 -1.55 -2.61
C LEU A 120 3.72 -0.12 -2.09
N VAL A 121 2.62 0.55 -2.44
CA VAL A 121 2.22 1.82 -1.82
C VAL A 121 1.01 1.58 -0.94
N HIS A 122 1.11 2.00 0.33
CA HIS A 122 0.08 1.75 1.32
C HIS A 122 -0.28 3.00 2.13
N ASP A 123 -1.57 3.21 2.36
CA ASP A 123 -2.07 4.28 3.22
C ASP A 123 -1.90 3.88 4.70
N ALA A 124 -1.16 4.65 5.50
CA ALA A 124 -0.97 4.43 6.94
C ALA A 124 -2.29 4.33 7.72
N ALA A 125 -3.36 4.90 7.19
CA ALA A 125 -4.70 4.88 7.78
C ALA A 125 -5.52 3.62 7.47
N ARG A 126 -4.90 2.53 6.95
CA ARG A 126 -5.55 1.22 6.72
C ARG A 126 -4.85 0.11 7.54
N PRO A 127 -5.05 0.09 8.86
CA PRO A 127 -4.28 -0.79 9.75
C PRO A 127 -4.61 -2.28 9.63
N LEU A 128 -5.61 -2.67 8.84
CA LEU A 128 -6.21 -4.03 8.86
C LEU A 128 -6.26 -4.70 7.49
N VAL A 129 -5.19 -4.58 6.71
CA VAL A 129 -5.07 -5.34 5.46
C VAL A 129 -4.59 -6.75 5.75
N GLY A 130 -5.34 -7.77 5.36
CA GLY A 130 -4.94 -9.16 5.56
C GLY A 130 -3.91 -9.63 4.52
N ASP A 131 -3.04 -10.58 4.92
CA ASP A 131 -1.97 -11.15 4.11
C ASP A 131 -2.43 -11.62 2.73
N GLY A 132 -3.57 -12.30 2.64
CA GLY A 132 -4.09 -12.77 1.37
C GLY A 132 -4.42 -11.66 0.37
N THR A 133 -4.67 -10.41 0.82
CA THR A 133 -4.81 -9.25 -0.07
C THR A 133 -3.44 -8.79 -0.55
N ILE A 134 -2.46 -8.72 0.36
CA ILE A 134 -1.07 -8.35 0.05
C ILE A 134 -0.49 -9.35 -0.96
N ASP A 135 -0.67 -10.65 -0.73
CA ASP A 135 -0.17 -11.72 -1.60
C ASP A 135 -0.71 -11.60 -3.03
N ARG A 136 -2.02 -11.33 -3.20
CA ARG A 136 -2.60 -11.14 -4.54
C ARG A 136 -2.03 -9.94 -5.27
N VAL A 137 -1.76 -8.85 -4.56
CA VAL A 137 -1.16 -7.64 -5.13
C VAL A 137 0.28 -7.91 -5.55
N ILE A 138 1.09 -8.52 -4.67
CA ILE A 138 2.49 -8.87 -4.95
C ILE A 138 2.57 -9.85 -6.12
N ALA A 139 1.75 -10.91 -6.13
CA ALA A 139 1.76 -11.91 -7.19
C ALA A 139 1.48 -11.29 -8.57
N SER A 140 0.54 -10.34 -8.66
CA SER A 140 0.28 -9.63 -9.92
C SER A 140 1.48 -8.79 -10.34
N ALA A 141 2.09 -8.03 -9.41
CA ALA A 141 3.23 -7.17 -9.71
C ALA A 141 4.48 -7.98 -10.11
N ARG A 142 4.76 -9.11 -9.45
CA ARG A 142 5.81 -10.07 -9.84
C ARG A 142 5.56 -10.67 -11.23
N GLY A 143 4.29 -10.85 -11.61
CA GLY A 143 3.90 -11.23 -12.97
C GLY A 143 3.99 -10.10 -14.00
N GLY A 144 4.55 -8.93 -13.65
CA GLY A 144 4.76 -7.79 -14.54
C GLY A 144 3.53 -6.89 -14.72
N VAL A 145 2.45 -7.10 -13.98
CA VAL A 145 1.22 -6.30 -14.11
C VAL A 145 0.90 -5.61 -12.80
N SER A 146 0.88 -4.28 -12.82
CA SER A 146 0.45 -3.47 -11.67
C SER A 146 -0.93 -3.87 -11.18
N ALA A 147 -1.15 -3.87 -9.87
CA ALA A 147 -2.43 -4.23 -9.27
C ALA A 147 -2.78 -3.40 -8.06
N ILE A 148 -4.06 -3.16 -7.86
CA ILE A 148 -4.60 -2.51 -6.68
C ILE A 148 -5.60 -3.42 -5.98
N ALA A 149 -5.59 -3.41 -4.65
CA ALA A 149 -6.68 -3.97 -3.88
C ALA A 149 -7.93 -3.12 -4.09
N ALA A 150 -9.08 -3.75 -4.34
CA ALA A 150 -10.34 -3.04 -4.47
C ALA A 150 -11.54 -3.93 -4.13
N LEU A 151 -12.69 -3.30 -3.90
CA LEU A 151 -13.97 -3.96 -3.68
C LEU A 151 -15.02 -3.45 -4.66
N PRO A 152 -15.92 -4.31 -5.19
CA PRO A 152 -17.01 -3.84 -6.03
C PRO A 152 -17.92 -2.92 -5.24
N VAL A 153 -18.50 -1.93 -5.91
CA VAL A 153 -19.52 -1.07 -5.32
C VAL A 153 -20.82 -1.86 -5.17
N VAL A 154 -21.34 -1.92 -3.94
CA VAL A 154 -22.58 -2.62 -3.59
C VAL A 154 -23.78 -1.69 -3.46
N ASP A 155 -23.57 -0.42 -3.11
CA ASP A 155 -24.61 0.59 -2.97
C ASP A 155 -25.00 1.21 -4.31
N THR A 156 -26.23 1.73 -4.40
CA THR A 156 -26.66 2.52 -5.55
C THR A 156 -25.97 3.87 -5.53
N LEU A 157 -25.19 4.18 -6.57
CA LEU A 157 -24.50 5.46 -6.71
C LEU A 157 -25.38 6.49 -7.42
N LYS A 158 -25.40 7.71 -6.90
CA LYS A 158 -26.04 8.88 -7.50
C LYS A 158 -24.97 9.91 -7.84
N GLU A 159 -25.02 10.40 -9.07
CA GLU A 159 -24.30 11.61 -9.44
C GLU A 159 -25.19 12.81 -9.09
N VAL A 160 -24.60 13.78 -8.41
CA VAL A 160 -25.30 14.98 -7.97
C VAL A 160 -24.60 16.24 -8.49
N ASP A 161 -25.35 17.33 -8.63
CA ASP A 161 -24.81 18.66 -8.90
C ASP A 161 -24.20 19.32 -7.64
N GLY A 162 -23.74 20.56 -7.77
CA GLY A 162 -23.14 21.32 -6.66
C GLY A 162 -24.11 21.67 -5.54
N GLU A 163 -25.44 21.55 -5.75
CA GLU A 163 -26.51 21.81 -4.78
C GLU A 163 -27.03 20.51 -4.14
N GLY A 164 -26.51 19.34 -4.57
CA GLY A 164 -26.92 18.03 -4.07
C GLY A 164 -28.15 17.44 -4.78
N THR A 165 -28.60 18.04 -5.89
CA THR A 165 -29.71 17.52 -6.70
C THR A 165 -29.19 16.31 -7.52
N ILE A 166 -29.98 15.21 -7.54
CA ILE A 166 -29.62 14.02 -8.29
C ILE A 166 -29.72 14.30 -9.79
N ILE A 167 -28.58 14.16 -10.49
CA ILE A 167 -28.49 14.24 -11.97
C ILE A 167 -28.88 12.89 -12.57
N ARG A 168 -28.26 11.78 -12.08
CA ARG A 168 -28.54 10.43 -12.56
C ARG A 168 -28.11 9.35 -11.59
N THR A 169 -28.61 8.14 -11.82
CA THR A 169 -28.09 6.93 -11.21
C THR A 169 -26.92 6.43 -12.05
N VAL A 170 -25.78 6.15 -11.39
CA VAL A 170 -24.59 5.63 -12.06
C VAL A 170 -24.67 4.11 -12.09
N ASP A 171 -24.40 3.49 -13.25
CA ASP A 171 -24.24 2.05 -13.35
C ASP A 171 -23.00 1.60 -12.56
N ARG A 172 -23.20 0.69 -11.61
CA ARG A 172 -22.13 0.22 -10.70
C ARG A 172 -21.53 -1.13 -11.09
N GLU A 173 -22.01 -1.82 -12.10
CA GLU A 173 -21.55 -3.17 -12.45
C GLU A 173 -20.04 -3.25 -12.66
N ARG A 174 -19.44 -2.15 -13.13
CA ARG A 174 -17.99 -2.06 -13.41
C ARG A 174 -17.25 -1.11 -12.47
N LEU A 175 -17.89 -0.64 -11.40
CA LEU A 175 -17.27 0.27 -10.44
C LEU A 175 -16.74 -0.48 -9.23
N TRP A 176 -15.51 -0.12 -8.86
CA TRP A 176 -14.80 -0.67 -7.71
C TRP A 176 -14.28 0.45 -6.81
N ARG A 177 -14.34 0.22 -5.51
CA ARG A 177 -13.76 1.10 -4.49
C ARG A 177 -12.29 0.73 -4.34
N ALA A 178 -11.37 1.60 -4.79
CA ALA A 178 -9.94 1.38 -4.66
C ALA A 178 -9.50 1.39 -3.19
N GLN A 179 -8.64 0.46 -2.86
CA GLN A 179 -7.98 0.35 -1.55
C GLN A 179 -6.46 0.37 -1.76
N THR A 180 -5.72 0.22 -0.66
CA THR A 180 -4.30 -0.10 -0.66
C THR A 180 -4.08 -1.39 0.14
N PRO A 181 -2.98 -2.18 -0.12
CA PRO A 181 -1.83 -1.81 -0.94
C PRO A 181 -2.16 -1.75 -2.44
N GLN A 182 -1.40 -0.90 -3.13
CA GLN A 182 -1.27 -0.87 -4.57
C GLN A 182 0.14 -1.34 -4.92
N GLY A 183 0.29 -2.31 -5.80
CA GLY A 183 1.55 -2.97 -6.11
C GLY A 183 1.95 -2.81 -7.56
N PHE A 184 3.24 -2.59 -7.78
CA PHE A 184 3.79 -2.23 -9.07
C PHE A 184 5.15 -2.87 -9.29
N PRO A 185 5.51 -3.27 -10.53
CA PRO A 185 6.90 -3.38 -10.90
C PRO A 185 7.59 -2.01 -10.70
N ARG A 186 8.79 -2.01 -10.09
CA ARG A 186 9.50 -0.76 -9.75
C ARG A 186 9.68 0.19 -10.93
N ASP A 187 10.07 -0.33 -12.08
CA ASP A 187 10.28 0.48 -13.28
C ASP A 187 9.01 1.19 -13.76
N VAL A 188 7.85 0.54 -13.60
CA VAL A 188 6.54 1.11 -13.99
C VAL A 188 6.17 2.28 -13.09
N ILE A 189 6.19 2.10 -11.77
CA ILE A 189 5.80 3.17 -10.85
C ILE A 189 6.79 4.34 -10.89
N VAL A 190 8.09 4.09 -11.03
CA VAL A 190 9.10 5.15 -11.14
C VAL A 190 8.89 5.98 -12.42
N ARG A 191 8.59 5.31 -13.56
CA ARG A 191 8.24 6.03 -14.80
C ARG A 191 6.97 6.86 -14.63
N ALA A 192 5.92 6.31 -14.00
CA ALA A 192 4.66 7.01 -13.76
C ALA A 192 4.86 8.28 -12.91
N HIS A 193 5.61 8.18 -11.81
CA HIS A 193 5.92 9.34 -10.97
C HIS A 193 6.84 10.36 -11.65
N ARG A 194 7.77 9.92 -12.50
CA ARG A 194 8.61 10.83 -13.30
C ARG A 194 7.76 11.61 -14.31
N HIS A 195 6.85 10.93 -15.01
CA HIS A 195 5.90 11.57 -15.91
C HIS A 195 5.01 12.56 -15.17
N ALA A 196 4.43 12.17 -14.04
CA ALA A 196 3.59 13.04 -13.23
C ALA A 196 4.34 14.33 -12.81
N LYS A 197 5.61 14.20 -12.37
CA LYS A 197 6.45 15.35 -12.03
C LYS A 197 6.65 16.30 -13.22
N SER A 198 6.97 15.77 -14.39
CA SER A 198 7.23 16.58 -15.59
C SER A 198 5.97 17.25 -16.15
N ALA A 199 4.81 16.60 -15.99
CA ALA A 199 3.52 17.10 -16.48
C ALA A 199 2.72 17.91 -15.42
N GLY A 200 3.24 18.06 -14.20
CA GLY A 200 2.54 18.73 -13.10
C GLY A 200 1.27 18.01 -12.65
N LEU A 201 1.20 16.68 -12.85
CA LEU A 201 0.04 15.88 -12.49
C LEU A 201 0.06 15.51 -11.02
N THR A 202 -1.12 15.58 -10.41
CA THR A 202 -1.41 14.99 -9.09
C THR A 202 -2.54 14.00 -9.24
N ALA A 203 -2.51 12.92 -8.46
CA ALA A 203 -3.53 11.89 -8.51
C ALA A 203 -3.97 11.49 -7.08
N THR A 204 -5.15 10.92 -6.98
CA THR A 204 -5.70 10.43 -5.71
C THR A 204 -5.05 9.12 -5.28
N ASP A 205 -4.53 8.33 -6.25
CA ASP A 205 -3.79 7.10 -6.03
C ASP A 205 -2.70 6.90 -7.10
N ASP A 206 -1.89 5.85 -6.94
CA ASP A 206 -0.76 5.60 -7.84
C ASP A 206 -1.17 4.84 -9.10
N ALA A 207 -2.33 4.16 -9.08
CA ALA A 207 -2.91 3.54 -10.26
C ALA A 207 -3.20 4.57 -11.36
N ALA A 208 -3.81 5.70 -10.97
CA ALA A 208 -4.11 6.78 -11.93
C ALA A 208 -2.85 7.36 -12.60
N LEU A 209 -1.69 7.36 -11.93
CA LEU A 209 -0.43 7.76 -12.53
C LEU A 209 0.07 6.73 -13.55
N CYS A 210 -0.13 5.44 -13.28
CA CYS A 210 0.20 4.36 -14.21
C CYS A 210 -0.72 4.41 -15.44
N GLU A 211 -2.01 4.67 -15.25
CA GLU A 211 -2.98 4.89 -16.34
C GLU A 211 -2.57 6.06 -17.23
N ALA A 212 -2.09 7.16 -16.66
CA ALA A 212 -1.63 8.34 -17.41
C ALA A 212 -0.46 8.06 -18.37
N ILE A 213 0.33 7.00 -18.11
CA ILE A 213 1.41 6.55 -19.02
C ILE A 213 1.01 5.33 -19.84
N GLY A 214 -0.27 4.93 -19.85
CA GLY A 214 -0.77 3.77 -20.57
C GLY A 214 -0.32 2.41 -20.00
N ALA A 215 0.19 2.36 -18.78
CA ALA A 215 0.57 1.11 -18.14
C ALA A 215 -0.67 0.39 -17.60
N PRO A 216 -0.85 -0.93 -17.86
CA PRO A 216 -2.00 -1.67 -17.39
C PRO A 216 -1.99 -1.83 -15.88
N VAL A 217 -3.15 -1.60 -15.25
CA VAL A 217 -3.38 -1.84 -13.83
C VAL A 217 -4.60 -2.75 -13.67
N ARG A 218 -4.49 -3.77 -12.84
CA ARG A 218 -5.58 -4.70 -12.52
C ARG A 218 -6.14 -4.47 -11.13
N VAL A 219 -7.42 -4.79 -10.95
CA VAL A 219 -8.02 -4.92 -9.62
C VAL A 219 -7.83 -6.34 -9.11
N VAL A 220 -7.40 -6.49 -7.86
CA VAL A 220 -7.47 -7.74 -7.11
C VAL A 220 -8.45 -7.59 -5.96
N ARG A 221 -9.05 -8.69 -5.51
CA ARG A 221 -10.04 -8.64 -4.41
C ARG A 221 -9.39 -8.13 -3.13
N GLY A 222 -9.87 -7.00 -2.63
CA GLY A 222 -9.55 -6.42 -1.33
C GLY A 222 -10.38 -7.02 -0.19
N SER A 223 -10.48 -6.29 0.93
CA SER A 223 -11.22 -6.71 2.12
C SER A 223 -12.00 -5.54 2.72
N GLU A 224 -13.21 -5.79 3.24
CA GLU A 224 -13.96 -4.80 4.01
C GLU A 224 -13.22 -4.41 5.31
N ARG A 225 -12.40 -5.33 5.85
CA ARG A 225 -11.54 -5.04 7.01
C ARG A 225 -10.45 -4.01 6.70
N ALA A 226 -10.03 -3.87 5.43
CA ALA A 226 -9.06 -2.87 5.00
C ALA A 226 -9.71 -1.48 4.86
N LEU A 227 -10.61 -1.12 5.78
CA LEU A 227 -11.23 0.20 5.82
C LEU A 227 -10.16 1.28 6.00
N LYS A 228 -10.40 2.45 5.43
CA LYS A 228 -9.55 3.63 5.62
C LYS A 228 -10.11 4.47 6.76
N ILE A 229 -9.35 4.68 7.80
CA ILE A 229 -9.71 5.60 8.88
C ILE A 229 -9.66 7.03 8.32
N THR A 230 -10.84 7.66 8.21
CA THR A 230 -11.01 9.01 7.66
C THR A 230 -11.65 9.97 8.64
N GLU A 231 -12.50 9.46 9.51
CA GLU A 231 -13.24 10.19 10.54
C GLU A 231 -13.24 9.44 11.87
N ASP A 232 -13.73 10.05 12.94
CA ASP A 232 -13.67 9.46 14.29
C ASP A 232 -14.45 8.14 14.40
N ALA A 233 -15.62 8.03 13.76
CA ALA A 233 -16.41 6.80 13.74
C ALA A 233 -15.68 5.59 13.09
N ASP A 234 -14.68 5.83 12.26
CA ASP A 234 -13.90 4.76 11.64
C ASP A 234 -12.95 4.09 12.62
N PHE A 235 -12.55 4.76 13.72
CA PHE A 235 -11.73 4.14 14.78
C PHE A 235 -12.54 3.04 15.48
N ASP A 236 -13.80 3.30 15.86
CA ASP A 236 -14.67 2.31 16.49
C ASP A 236 -14.89 1.10 15.57
N ARG A 237 -15.11 1.37 14.27
CA ARG A 237 -15.24 0.31 13.25
C ARG A 237 -13.96 -0.50 13.10
N ALA A 238 -12.81 0.15 13.07
CA ALA A 238 -11.52 -0.52 13.00
C ALA A 238 -11.32 -1.40 14.25
N GLU A 239 -11.58 -0.85 15.44
CA GLU A 239 -11.41 -1.56 16.71
C GLU A 239 -12.26 -2.83 16.79
N ALA A 240 -13.50 -2.77 16.27
CA ALA A 240 -14.39 -3.93 16.19
C ALA A 240 -13.85 -5.07 15.28
N PHE A 241 -12.97 -4.78 14.33
CA PHE A 241 -12.36 -5.78 13.47
C PHE A 241 -11.10 -6.43 14.04
N PHE A 242 -10.42 -5.82 15.02
CA PHE A 242 -9.18 -6.37 15.57
C PHE A 242 -9.33 -7.73 16.25
N PRO A 243 -10.36 -8.00 17.08
CA PRO A 243 -10.55 -9.32 17.69
C PRO A 243 -10.76 -10.45 16.68
N LEU A 244 -11.08 -10.12 15.43
CA LEU A 244 -11.31 -11.07 14.34
C LEU A 244 -10.06 -11.25 13.46
N ALA A 245 -8.90 -10.74 13.91
CA ALA A 245 -7.65 -10.73 13.15
C ALA A 245 -6.79 -12.00 13.35
N GLU A 246 -7.39 -13.13 13.84
CA GLU A 246 -6.75 -14.44 13.87
C GLU A 246 -6.77 -15.14 12.51
#